data_1a421a5941b4a04b304c70ae70e98464
#
_entry.id   1a421a5941b4a04b304c70ae70e98464
#
_cell.length_a   1.000
_cell.length_b   1.000
_cell.length_c   1.000
_cell.angle_alpha   90.00
_cell.angle_beta   90.00
_cell.angle_gamma   90.00
#
_symmetry.space_group_name_H-M   'P 1'
#
loop_
_entity.id
_entity.type
_entity.pdbx_description
1 polymer ?
#
loop_
_entity_poly.entity_id
_entity_poly.type
_entity_poly.pdbx_seq_one_letter_code
_entity_poly.pdbx_strand_id
1 'polypeptide(L)'
;AYTGVGSVDISKFKKLVTYRCAGNNLTKLDVTKNKKLRTLDCQKNRLKYLDLRKSTNLTNIELNDNELTSFDISNISGLGWYKFDNQYYTIAKGKKIDLAKLPGFDMSKIGKVTGGTRSDGGYGSVVTLTDKKTNTVSYEYDVQNGWYQTFHIKFENPDNLASIKKVKCTLNKNTYTYDGKAKKPAVTVTLKGKKLKQGIDYTVKYKNNKKSGIATVIVSGKGAYIGTVTKTFKILPKKTSFTKSVSVNAGEIELSWKKADSATGYEIRYSTDSKMKKNVPPAVPSTGPSTHCLKTKKS
;
A
#
# COMPACT_ATOMS: atom_id res chain seq x y z
N ALA A 1 -7.80 -28.48 19.26
CA ALA A 1 -8.57 -27.24 19.34
C ALA A 1 -7.93 -26.22 18.37
N TYR A 2 -8.73 -25.64 17.49
CA TYR A 2 -8.30 -24.58 16.56
C TYR A 2 -8.13 -23.30 17.37
N THR A 3 -6.89 -22.87 17.60
CA THR A 3 -6.60 -21.70 18.45
C THR A 3 -6.45 -20.40 17.68
N GLY A 4 -6.43 -20.46 16.33
CA GLY A 4 -6.29 -19.27 15.48
C GLY A 4 -4.96 -18.52 15.60
N VAL A 5 -3.92 -19.16 16.13
CA VAL A 5 -2.60 -18.54 16.40
C VAL A 5 -1.80 -18.45 15.13
N GLY A 6 -1.37 -17.26 14.73
CA GLY A 6 -0.58 -17.04 13.52
C GLY A 6 0.88 -17.54 13.56
N SER A 7 1.45 -17.80 14.74
CA SER A 7 2.78 -18.38 14.93
C SER A 7 2.91 -19.06 16.31
N VAL A 8 3.76 -20.08 16.40
CA VAL A 8 4.07 -20.78 17.64
C VAL A 8 5.58 -20.94 17.73
N ASP A 9 6.15 -20.64 18.89
CA ASP A 9 7.57 -20.88 19.19
C ASP A 9 7.73 -22.21 19.93
N ILE A 10 8.30 -23.19 19.24
CA ILE A 10 8.64 -24.53 19.80
C ILE A 10 10.14 -24.71 20.01
N SER A 11 10.94 -23.68 19.84
CA SER A 11 12.42 -23.75 19.89
C SER A 11 12.98 -24.23 21.21
N LYS A 12 12.23 -24.03 22.32
CA LYS A 12 12.61 -24.46 23.67
C LYS A 12 12.45 -25.98 23.88
N PHE A 13 11.62 -26.66 23.09
CA PHE A 13 11.31 -28.08 23.25
C PHE A 13 12.30 -28.95 22.46
N LYS A 14 13.57 -28.94 22.81
CA LYS A 14 14.65 -29.63 22.09
C LYS A 14 14.50 -31.16 22.06
N LYS A 15 13.70 -31.73 22.97
CA LYS A 15 13.42 -33.17 23.03
C LYS A 15 12.12 -33.58 22.33
N LEU A 16 11.45 -32.63 21.66
CA LEU A 16 10.18 -32.88 20.97
C LEU A 16 10.37 -33.92 19.87
N VAL A 17 9.52 -34.97 19.92
CA VAL A 17 9.51 -36.11 18.98
C VAL A 17 8.33 -35.98 18.02
N THR A 18 7.19 -35.52 18.50
CA THR A 18 5.97 -35.40 17.73
C THR A 18 5.41 -33.99 17.89
N TYR A 19 5.16 -33.33 16.78
CA TYR A 19 4.46 -32.03 16.76
C TYR A 19 3.28 -32.08 15.80
N ARG A 20 2.08 -31.83 16.31
CA ARG A 20 0.83 -31.77 15.55
C ARG A 20 0.17 -30.41 15.77
N CYS A 21 0.03 -29.64 14.70
CA CYS A 21 -0.55 -28.30 14.71
C CYS A 21 -1.51 -28.06 13.53
N ALA A 22 -2.14 -29.11 13.07
CA ALA A 22 -3.06 -29.02 11.94
C ALA A 22 -4.21 -28.02 12.19
N GLY A 23 -4.58 -27.25 11.18
CA GLY A 23 -5.77 -26.39 11.18
C GLY A 23 -5.69 -25.16 12.09
N ASN A 24 -4.53 -24.56 12.33
CA ASN A 24 -4.34 -23.45 13.27
C ASN A 24 -4.07 -22.07 12.63
N ASN A 25 -4.20 -21.93 11.32
CA ASN A 25 -3.88 -20.69 10.58
C ASN A 25 -2.43 -20.19 10.77
N LEU A 26 -1.48 -21.08 11.05
CA LEU A 26 -0.08 -20.74 11.21
C LEU A 26 0.49 -20.17 9.91
N THR A 27 1.14 -19.03 9.99
CA THR A 27 1.83 -18.39 8.87
C THR A 27 3.35 -18.58 8.93
N LYS A 28 3.87 -18.98 10.09
CA LYS A 28 5.28 -19.25 10.36
C LYS A 28 5.44 -20.38 11.35
N LEU A 29 6.42 -21.22 11.11
CA LEU A 29 6.85 -22.28 12.02
C LEU A 29 8.35 -22.49 11.84
N ASP A 30 9.11 -22.52 12.93
CA ASP A 30 10.53 -22.88 12.94
C ASP A 30 10.73 -24.19 13.70
N VAL A 31 11.16 -25.23 13.00
CA VAL A 31 11.49 -26.55 13.55
C VAL A 31 12.99 -26.82 13.62
N THR A 32 13.82 -25.87 13.23
CA THR A 32 15.29 -26.04 13.07
C THR A 32 16.01 -26.41 14.37
N LYS A 33 15.40 -26.12 15.53
CA LYS A 33 15.96 -26.48 16.88
C LYS A 33 15.45 -27.82 17.41
N ASN A 34 14.44 -28.42 16.77
CA ASN A 34 13.77 -29.65 17.24
C ASN A 34 14.35 -30.88 16.54
N LYS A 35 15.65 -31.12 16.69
CA LYS A 35 16.40 -32.17 15.98
C LYS A 35 15.95 -33.59 16.23
N LYS A 36 15.16 -33.84 17.30
CA LYS A 36 14.60 -35.18 17.64
C LYS A 36 13.22 -35.44 17.05
N LEU A 37 12.69 -34.46 16.25
CA LEU A 37 11.36 -34.56 15.67
C LEU A 37 11.32 -35.70 14.67
N ARG A 38 10.32 -36.62 14.89
CA ARG A 38 10.01 -37.76 14.01
C ARG A 38 8.68 -37.58 13.28
N THR A 39 7.72 -36.93 13.93
CA THR A 39 6.40 -36.68 13.33
C THR A 39 6.13 -35.16 13.31
N LEU A 40 5.82 -34.65 12.13
CA LEU A 40 5.42 -33.27 11.91
C LEU A 40 4.12 -33.22 11.11
N ASP A 41 3.02 -32.83 11.75
CA ASP A 41 1.72 -32.62 11.12
C ASP A 41 1.35 -31.15 11.23
N CYS A 42 1.49 -30.42 10.13
CA CYS A 42 1.17 -29.01 10.00
C CYS A 42 0.15 -28.75 8.87
N GLN A 43 -0.61 -29.79 8.49
CA GLN A 43 -1.63 -29.65 7.43
C GLN A 43 -2.66 -28.55 7.75
N LYS A 44 -3.33 -28.03 6.72
CA LYS A 44 -4.41 -27.03 6.84
C LYS A 44 -3.99 -25.79 7.63
N ASN A 45 -2.83 -25.23 7.28
CA ASN A 45 -2.31 -23.98 7.80
C ASN A 45 -2.08 -22.97 6.65
N ARG A 46 -1.31 -21.92 6.91
CA ARG A 46 -0.98 -20.89 5.93
C ARG A 46 0.53 -20.66 5.85
N LEU A 47 1.30 -21.73 6.02
CA LEU A 47 2.76 -21.69 5.98
C LEU A 47 3.21 -21.38 4.55
N LYS A 48 4.08 -20.36 4.41
CA LYS A 48 4.67 -19.96 3.12
C LYS A 48 6.08 -20.47 2.92
N TYR A 49 6.72 -20.80 4.01
CA TYR A 49 8.08 -21.33 4.07
C TYR A 49 8.23 -22.23 5.29
N LEU A 50 8.96 -23.34 5.12
CA LEU A 50 9.32 -24.25 6.20
C LEU A 50 10.71 -24.85 5.92
N ASP A 51 11.68 -24.61 6.81
CA ASP A 51 13.02 -25.16 6.69
C ASP A 51 13.09 -26.53 7.38
N LEU A 52 13.18 -27.60 6.58
CA LEU A 52 13.29 -28.99 7.02
C LEU A 52 14.72 -29.55 6.92
N ARG A 53 15.68 -28.82 6.38
CA ARG A 53 17.04 -29.30 6.11
C ARG A 53 17.79 -29.83 7.34
N LYS A 54 17.39 -29.42 8.56
CA LYS A 54 17.95 -29.88 9.82
C LYS A 54 17.12 -30.93 10.54
N SER A 55 15.99 -31.34 9.97
CA SER A 55 15.02 -32.26 10.57
C SER A 55 15.22 -33.71 10.08
N THR A 56 16.46 -34.19 10.13
CA THR A 56 16.93 -35.45 9.52
C THR A 56 16.30 -36.72 10.11
N ASN A 57 15.68 -36.64 11.29
CA ASN A 57 15.03 -37.76 11.98
C ASN A 57 13.53 -37.90 11.66
N LEU A 58 12.97 -37.04 10.76
CA LEU A 58 11.57 -37.13 10.40
C LEU A 58 11.26 -38.44 9.68
N THR A 59 10.20 -39.10 10.12
CA THR A 59 9.64 -40.31 9.51
C THR A 59 8.24 -40.09 8.98
N ASN A 60 7.51 -39.12 9.53
CA ASN A 60 6.14 -38.81 9.18
C ASN A 60 5.99 -37.29 9.00
N ILE A 61 5.56 -36.83 7.80
CA ILE A 61 5.38 -35.44 7.49
C ILE A 61 4.04 -35.21 6.79
N GLU A 62 3.18 -34.35 7.35
CA GLU A 62 1.94 -33.91 6.73
C GLU A 62 1.95 -32.38 6.62
N LEU A 63 2.07 -31.84 5.39
CA LEU A 63 2.13 -30.42 5.06
C LEU A 63 1.03 -29.98 4.09
N ASN A 64 0.16 -30.89 3.68
CA ASN A 64 -0.90 -30.58 2.71
C ASN A 64 -1.78 -29.42 3.15
N ASP A 65 -2.43 -28.76 2.18
CA ASP A 65 -3.30 -27.60 2.40
C ASP A 65 -2.57 -26.44 3.10
N ASN A 66 -1.43 -26.02 2.56
CA ASN A 66 -0.65 -24.85 2.98
C ASN A 66 -0.41 -23.88 1.81
N GLU A 67 0.39 -22.85 2.05
CA GLU A 67 0.80 -21.85 1.06
C GLU A 67 2.31 -21.98 0.73
N LEU A 68 2.91 -23.16 0.90
CA LEU A 68 4.35 -23.38 0.63
C LEU A 68 4.65 -23.20 -0.85
N THR A 69 5.80 -22.56 -1.13
CA THR A 69 6.32 -22.40 -2.50
C THR A 69 7.46 -23.35 -2.82
N SER A 70 8.09 -23.91 -1.80
CA SER A 70 9.13 -24.92 -1.89
C SER A 70 9.40 -25.52 -0.50
N PHE A 71 10.04 -26.64 -0.46
CA PHE A 71 10.72 -27.20 0.72
C PHE A 71 11.80 -28.17 0.24
N ASP A 72 12.70 -28.53 1.16
CA ASP A 72 13.79 -29.44 0.91
C ASP A 72 13.83 -30.53 1.97
N ILE A 73 13.66 -31.77 1.56
CA ILE A 73 13.71 -32.98 2.39
C ILE A 73 14.83 -33.94 1.96
N SER A 74 15.79 -33.46 1.13
CA SER A 74 16.89 -34.28 0.62
C SER A 74 17.74 -34.93 1.71
N ASN A 75 17.79 -34.33 2.90
CA ASN A 75 18.52 -34.84 4.07
C ASN A 75 17.69 -35.78 4.97
N ILE A 76 16.47 -36.16 4.55
CA ILE A 76 15.58 -37.06 5.27
C ILE A 76 15.54 -38.41 4.60
N SER A 77 16.30 -39.37 5.12
CA SER A 77 16.42 -40.71 4.52
C SER A 77 15.36 -41.73 5.04
N GLY A 78 14.75 -41.45 6.19
CA GLY A 78 13.85 -42.39 6.85
C GLY A 78 12.36 -42.04 6.70
N LEU A 79 11.96 -41.36 5.65
CA LEU A 79 10.58 -40.93 5.47
C LEU A 79 9.69 -42.11 5.10
N GLY A 80 8.79 -42.48 6.01
CA GLY A 80 7.86 -43.60 5.81
C GLY A 80 6.45 -43.16 5.43
N TRP A 81 6.00 -42.02 5.95
CA TRP A 81 4.69 -41.44 5.62
C TRP A 81 4.79 -39.96 5.31
N TYR A 82 4.11 -39.54 4.24
CA TYR A 82 4.11 -38.14 3.87
C TYR A 82 2.85 -37.72 3.11
N LYS A 83 2.49 -36.43 3.24
CA LYS A 83 1.41 -35.78 2.50
C LYS A 83 1.74 -34.33 2.25
N PHE A 84 1.89 -33.92 0.99
CA PHE A 84 2.42 -32.60 0.59
C PHE A 84 1.52 -31.85 -0.37
N ASP A 85 0.44 -32.40 -0.83
CA ASP A 85 -0.47 -31.86 -1.85
C ASP A 85 -1.13 -30.56 -1.43
N ASN A 86 -1.79 -29.88 -2.40
CA ASN A 86 -2.57 -28.68 -2.19
C ASN A 86 -1.76 -27.48 -1.63
N GLN A 87 -0.60 -27.21 -2.21
CA GLN A 87 0.20 -26.03 -1.87
C GLN A 87 -0.21 -24.85 -2.76
N TYR A 88 -0.98 -23.90 -2.23
CA TYR A 88 -1.49 -22.74 -2.99
C TYR A 88 -1.00 -21.44 -2.40
N TYR A 89 0.06 -20.86 -2.96
CA TYR A 89 0.55 -19.53 -2.63
C TYR A 89 -0.25 -18.46 -3.39
N THR A 90 -0.88 -17.55 -2.68
CA THR A 90 -1.74 -16.52 -3.30
C THR A 90 -1.02 -15.18 -3.43
N ILE A 91 -1.05 -14.61 -4.64
CA ILE A 91 -0.53 -13.27 -4.97
C ILE A 91 -1.71 -12.33 -5.17
N ALA A 92 -1.80 -11.33 -4.32
CA ALA A 92 -2.89 -10.36 -4.32
C ALA A 92 -2.90 -9.39 -5.52
N LYS A 93 -1.78 -9.24 -6.27
CA LYS A 93 -1.66 -8.27 -7.36
C LYS A 93 -0.70 -8.71 -8.45
N GLY A 94 -1.12 -8.39 -9.68
CA GLY A 94 -0.28 -8.58 -10.86
C GLY A 94 -0.36 -9.99 -11.42
N LYS A 95 0.36 -10.18 -12.53
CA LYS A 95 0.43 -11.43 -13.29
C LYS A 95 1.85 -12.00 -13.35
N LYS A 96 2.74 -11.49 -12.50
CA LYS A 96 4.15 -11.88 -12.45
C LYS A 96 4.63 -12.13 -11.05
N ILE A 97 5.48 -13.10 -10.89
CA ILE A 97 6.22 -13.37 -9.65
C ILE A 97 7.67 -13.66 -9.99
N ASP A 98 8.57 -13.18 -9.16
CA ASP A 98 9.98 -13.54 -9.17
C ASP A 98 10.23 -14.64 -8.14
N LEU A 99 10.36 -15.87 -8.60
CA LEU A 99 10.53 -17.05 -7.75
C LEU A 99 11.82 -16.98 -6.93
N ALA A 100 12.89 -16.38 -7.46
CA ALA A 100 14.15 -16.21 -6.74
C ALA A 100 14.04 -15.34 -5.48
N LYS A 101 12.96 -14.56 -5.36
CA LYS A 101 12.67 -13.74 -4.17
C LYS A 101 11.84 -14.43 -3.11
N LEU A 102 11.40 -15.66 -3.37
CA LEU A 102 10.65 -16.44 -2.39
C LEU A 102 11.60 -17.02 -1.36
N PRO A 103 11.23 -17.04 -0.07
CA PRO A 103 12.09 -17.56 0.98
C PRO A 103 12.49 -19.02 0.74
N GLY A 104 13.79 -19.29 0.72
CA GLY A 104 14.34 -20.63 0.57
C GLY A 104 14.13 -21.30 -0.79
N PHE A 105 13.71 -20.53 -1.81
CA PHE A 105 13.52 -21.04 -3.16
C PHE A 105 14.86 -21.19 -3.88
N ASP A 106 15.16 -22.38 -4.38
CA ASP A 106 16.34 -22.69 -5.17
C ASP A 106 15.95 -22.86 -6.65
N MET A 107 16.39 -21.94 -7.50
CA MET A 107 16.07 -21.94 -8.93
C MET A 107 16.60 -23.15 -9.69
N SER A 108 17.62 -23.85 -9.18
CA SER A 108 18.15 -25.08 -9.81
C SER A 108 17.22 -26.28 -9.67
N LYS A 109 16.29 -26.23 -8.70
CA LYS A 109 15.34 -27.29 -8.38
C LYS A 109 13.99 -27.18 -9.10
N ILE A 110 13.77 -26.13 -9.89
CA ILE A 110 12.51 -25.94 -10.59
C ILE A 110 12.46 -26.80 -11.86
N GLY A 111 11.39 -27.59 -11.99
CA GLY A 111 11.09 -28.39 -13.16
C GLY A 111 10.09 -27.70 -14.10
N LYS A 112 9.14 -28.48 -14.61
CA LYS A 112 8.11 -28.04 -15.56
C LYS A 112 7.22 -26.95 -14.98
N VAL A 113 6.93 -25.93 -15.79
CA VAL A 113 5.98 -24.85 -15.45
C VAL A 113 4.78 -24.93 -16.39
N THR A 114 3.57 -24.84 -15.83
CA THR A 114 2.30 -24.82 -16.57
C THR A 114 1.45 -23.63 -16.16
N GLY A 115 0.59 -23.14 -17.06
CA GLY A 115 -0.26 -21.96 -16.81
C GLY A 115 0.49 -20.62 -16.82
N GLY A 116 1.79 -20.64 -17.06
CA GLY A 116 2.66 -19.47 -17.13
C GLY A 116 3.90 -19.66 -17.97
N THR A 117 4.62 -18.58 -18.25
CA THR A 117 5.91 -18.58 -18.96
C THR A 117 6.98 -17.97 -18.07
N ARG A 118 8.18 -18.56 -18.09
CA ARG A 118 9.38 -18.02 -17.44
C ARG A 118 10.04 -16.99 -18.35
N SER A 119 10.69 -15.98 -17.76
CA SER A 119 11.57 -15.05 -18.47
C SER A 119 12.79 -15.77 -19.08
N ASP A 120 13.57 -15.05 -19.86
CA ASP A 120 14.84 -15.51 -20.45
C ASP A 120 14.73 -16.86 -21.19
N GLY A 121 13.72 -16.97 -22.08
CA GLY A 121 13.52 -18.17 -22.91
C GLY A 121 13.13 -19.43 -22.12
N GLY A 122 12.62 -19.26 -20.88
CA GLY A 122 12.22 -20.38 -20.03
C GLY A 122 13.17 -20.68 -18.86
N TYR A 123 14.28 -19.97 -18.75
CA TYR A 123 15.29 -20.19 -17.70
C TYR A 123 15.26 -19.16 -16.57
N GLY A 124 14.68 -17.97 -16.78
CA GLY A 124 14.66 -16.90 -15.80
C GLY A 124 13.77 -17.17 -14.59
N SER A 125 13.95 -16.37 -13.54
CA SER A 125 13.23 -16.50 -12.28
C SER A 125 11.83 -15.91 -12.29
N VAL A 126 11.55 -14.99 -13.24
CA VAL A 126 10.24 -14.33 -13.31
C VAL A 126 9.25 -15.19 -14.09
N VAL A 127 8.17 -15.59 -13.42
CA VAL A 127 7.06 -16.30 -14.06
C VAL A 127 5.92 -15.33 -14.32
N THR A 128 5.40 -15.36 -15.57
CA THR A 128 4.25 -14.58 -16.00
C THR A 128 3.07 -15.50 -16.26
N LEU A 129 1.93 -15.22 -15.62
CA LEU A 129 0.67 -15.94 -15.84
C LEU A 129 0.21 -15.81 -17.29
N THR A 130 -0.09 -16.92 -17.93
CA THR A 130 -0.67 -17.00 -19.29
C THR A 130 -2.07 -17.58 -19.31
N ASP A 131 -2.38 -18.48 -18.36
CA ASP A 131 -3.72 -19.06 -18.23
C ASP A 131 -4.66 -18.10 -17.53
N LYS A 132 -5.60 -17.53 -18.31
CA LYS A 132 -6.63 -16.61 -17.79
C LYS A 132 -7.86 -17.32 -17.22
N LYS A 133 -7.99 -18.63 -17.42
CA LYS A 133 -9.15 -19.38 -16.89
C LYS A 133 -8.95 -19.74 -15.43
N THR A 134 -7.80 -20.31 -15.10
CA THR A 134 -7.52 -20.75 -13.73
C THR A 134 -6.87 -19.67 -12.88
N ASN A 135 -6.24 -18.66 -13.51
CA ASN A 135 -5.38 -17.66 -12.85
C ASN A 135 -4.28 -18.30 -11.98
N THR A 136 -3.85 -19.50 -12.34
CA THR A 136 -2.88 -20.30 -11.59
C THR A 136 -1.69 -20.66 -12.45
N VAL A 137 -0.51 -20.52 -11.90
CA VAL A 137 0.72 -21.12 -12.41
C VAL A 137 1.05 -22.29 -11.51
N SER A 138 1.29 -23.43 -12.12
CA SER A 138 1.80 -24.61 -11.41
C SER A 138 3.22 -24.91 -11.86
N TYR A 139 4.06 -25.36 -10.95
CA TYR A 139 5.41 -25.77 -11.25
C TYR A 139 5.81 -26.97 -10.43
N GLU A 140 6.64 -27.81 -11.00
CA GLU A 140 7.32 -28.89 -10.32
C GLU A 140 8.57 -28.36 -9.62
N TYR A 141 8.84 -28.85 -8.43
CA TYR A 141 10.05 -28.51 -7.67
C TYR A 141 10.64 -29.77 -7.07
N ASP A 142 11.93 -29.99 -7.29
CA ASP A 142 12.67 -31.13 -6.75
C ASP A 142 12.84 -30.97 -5.22
N VAL A 143 12.09 -31.77 -4.47
CA VAL A 143 12.12 -31.74 -3.01
C VAL A 143 13.13 -32.74 -2.42
N GLN A 144 13.51 -33.76 -3.24
CA GLN A 144 14.48 -34.80 -2.84
C GLN A 144 15.06 -35.53 -4.06
N ASN A 145 16.23 -35.11 -4.54
CA ASN A 145 17.07 -35.85 -5.50
C ASN A 145 16.31 -36.49 -6.68
N GLY A 146 15.48 -35.71 -7.39
CA GLY A 146 14.66 -36.16 -8.49
C GLY A 146 13.20 -36.48 -8.15
N TRP A 147 12.81 -36.32 -6.88
CA TRP A 147 11.39 -36.39 -6.50
C TRP A 147 10.74 -35.02 -6.60
N TYR A 148 9.87 -34.82 -7.58
CA TYR A 148 9.19 -33.57 -7.86
C TYR A 148 7.84 -33.47 -7.18
N GLN A 149 7.62 -32.39 -6.43
CA GLN A 149 6.33 -31.99 -5.89
C GLN A 149 5.77 -30.81 -6.68
N THR A 150 4.47 -30.82 -6.97
CA THR A 150 3.81 -29.70 -7.64
C THR A 150 3.38 -28.64 -6.66
N PHE A 151 3.73 -27.40 -6.94
CA PHE A 151 3.32 -26.21 -6.21
C PHE A 151 2.48 -25.30 -7.12
N HIS A 152 1.59 -24.52 -6.51
CA HIS A 152 0.67 -23.65 -7.22
C HIS A 152 0.79 -22.21 -6.76
N ILE A 153 0.84 -21.28 -7.71
CA ILE A 153 0.75 -19.85 -7.46
C ILE A 153 -0.56 -19.36 -8.05
N LYS A 154 -1.49 -18.98 -7.18
CA LYS A 154 -2.77 -18.40 -7.56
C LYS A 154 -2.63 -16.89 -7.64
N PHE A 155 -2.92 -16.32 -8.79
CA PHE A 155 -3.00 -14.87 -8.96
C PHE A 155 -4.43 -14.42 -8.73
N GLU A 156 -4.65 -13.49 -7.80
CA GLU A 156 -5.95 -12.83 -7.71
C GLU A 156 -6.24 -12.09 -9.01
N ASN A 157 -7.39 -12.38 -9.60
CA ASN A 157 -7.75 -11.82 -10.89
C ASN A 157 -7.86 -10.29 -10.78
N PRO A 158 -7.01 -9.52 -11.51
CA PRO A 158 -7.09 -8.06 -11.51
C PRO A 158 -8.44 -7.54 -12.04
N ASP A 159 -9.17 -8.34 -12.82
CA ASP A 159 -10.51 -7.98 -13.31
C ASP A 159 -11.56 -8.00 -12.20
N ASN A 160 -11.30 -8.68 -11.08
CA ASN A 160 -12.12 -8.65 -9.87
C ASN A 160 -11.73 -7.55 -8.88
N LEU A 161 -10.67 -6.78 -9.17
CA LEU A 161 -10.30 -5.65 -8.32
C LEU A 161 -11.29 -4.50 -8.53
N ALA A 162 -11.91 -4.05 -7.44
CA ALA A 162 -12.84 -2.94 -7.50
C ALA A 162 -12.11 -1.63 -7.82
N SER A 163 -12.56 -0.94 -8.87
CA SER A 163 -11.98 0.36 -9.25
C SER A 163 -12.42 1.45 -8.27
N ILE A 164 -11.46 2.20 -7.74
CA ILE A 164 -11.75 3.38 -6.92
C ILE A 164 -12.01 4.65 -7.74
N LYS A 165 -12.03 4.60 -9.08
CA LYS A 165 -12.34 5.78 -9.91
C LYS A 165 -13.73 6.38 -9.65
N LYS A 166 -14.68 5.58 -9.18
CA LYS A 166 -16.05 5.99 -8.86
C LYS A 166 -16.35 6.06 -7.36
N VAL A 167 -15.35 6.18 -6.50
CA VAL A 167 -15.57 6.33 -5.06
C VAL A 167 -16.01 7.74 -4.69
N LYS A 168 -16.80 7.84 -3.61
CA LYS A 168 -16.98 9.10 -2.90
C LYS A 168 -15.73 9.33 -2.03
N CYS A 169 -14.94 10.34 -2.41
CA CYS A 169 -13.74 10.75 -1.69
C CYS A 169 -13.98 12.13 -1.09
N THR A 170 -13.90 12.26 0.23
CA THR A 170 -14.11 13.52 0.96
C THR A 170 -12.90 13.86 1.83
N LEU A 171 -12.65 15.16 1.96
CA LEU A 171 -11.64 15.71 2.86
C LEU A 171 -12.34 16.32 4.06
N ASN A 172 -11.78 16.14 5.26
CA ASN A 172 -12.32 16.75 6.47
C ASN A 172 -12.22 18.29 6.48
N LYS A 173 -11.30 18.85 5.68
CA LYS A 173 -11.11 20.30 5.54
C LYS A 173 -10.55 20.63 4.15
N ASN A 174 -11.15 21.62 3.48
CA ASN A 174 -10.80 22.00 2.10
C ASN A 174 -10.01 23.30 2.00
N THR A 175 -9.83 24.03 3.12
CA THR A 175 -9.10 25.31 3.13
C THR A 175 -8.26 25.41 4.40
N TYR A 176 -7.02 25.79 4.25
CA TYR A 176 -6.04 26.01 5.33
C TYR A 176 -5.42 27.39 5.18
N THR A 177 -4.85 27.89 6.29
CA THR A 177 -3.97 29.06 6.26
C THR A 177 -2.52 28.59 6.27
N TYR A 178 -1.67 29.26 5.52
CA TYR A 178 -0.24 29.03 5.50
C TYR A 178 0.39 29.28 6.87
N ASP A 179 1.19 28.34 7.35
CA ASP A 179 1.95 28.42 8.61
C ASP A 179 3.36 27.82 8.50
N GLY A 180 3.82 27.62 7.25
CA GLY A 180 5.11 26.99 6.95
C GLY A 180 5.10 25.46 7.05
N LYS A 181 4.03 24.85 7.57
CA LYS A 181 3.90 23.38 7.77
C LYS A 181 3.07 22.74 6.67
N ALA A 182 3.40 21.49 6.35
CA ALA A 182 2.64 20.71 5.36
C ALA A 182 1.21 20.43 5.86
N LYS A 183 0.22 20.68 5.02
CA LYS A 183 -1.20 20.40 5.30
C LYS A 183 -1.57 19.02 4.79
N LYS A 184 -2.17 18.20 5.65
CA LYS A 184 -2.57 16.82 5.36
C LYS A 184 -3.99 16.58 5.84
N PRO A 185 -5.03 17.05 5.09
CA PRO A 185 -6.42 16.76 5.46
C PRO A 185 -6.67 15.26 5.56
N ALA A 186 -7.48 14.85 6.54
CA ALA A 186 -7.93 13.47 6.63
C ALA A 186 -8.84 13.13 5.45
N VAL A 187 -8.63 11.95 4.88
CA VAL A 187 -9.34 11.46 3.68
C VAL A 187 -10.30 10.35 4.09
N THR A 188 -11.55 10.48 3.71
CA THR A 188 -12.54 9.40 3.81
C THR A 188 -12.90 8.93 2.41
N VAL A 189 -12.80 7.62 2.18
CA VAL A 189 -13.12 6.97 0.90
C VAL A 189 -14.24 5.97 1.11
N THR A 190 -15.31 6.10 0.31
CA THR A 190 -16.48 5.21 0.38
C THR A 190 -16.81 4.69 -1.02
N LEU A 191 -16.97 3.38 -1.17
CA LEU A 191 -17.37 2.72 -2.41
C LEU A 191 -18.68 1.95 -2.18
N LYS A 192 -19.74 2.30 -2.93
CA LYS A 192 -21.07 1.66 -2.80
C LYS A 192 -21.52 1.54 -1.33
N GLY A 193 -21.39 2.62 -0.54
CA GLY A 193 -21.75 2.65 0.88
C GLY A 193 -20.72 2.08 1.84
N LYS A 194 -19.77 1.24 1.40
CA LYS A 194 -18.73 0.67 2.23
C LYS A 194 -17.58 1.66 2.45
N LYS A 195 -17.23 1.98 3.69
CA LYS A 195 -16.05 2.78 4.04
C LYS A 195 -14.79 1.94 3.88
N LEU A 196 -13.83 2.44 3.10
CA LEU A 196 -12.54 1.80 2.87
C LEU A 196 -11.53 2.20 3.95
N LYS A 197 -10.56 1.32 4.23
CA LYS A 197 -9.53 1.51 5.26
C LYS A 197 -8.21 2.00 4.63
N GLN A 198 -7.71 3.15 5.08
CA GLN A 198 -6.39 3.66 4.66
C GLN A 198 -5.28 2.71 5.14
N GLY A 199 -4.28 2.48 4.28
CA GLY A 199 -3.18 1.54 4.53
C GLY A 199 -3.47 0.10 4.09
N ILE A 200 -4.74 -0.32 4.10
CA ILE A 200 -5.21 -1.63 3.65
C ILE A 200 -5.82 -1.55 2.24
N ASP A 201 -6.88 -0.76 2.08
CA ASP A 201 -7.67 -0.65 0.86
C ASP A 201 -7.18 0.47 -0.07
N TYR A 202 -6.51 1.48 0.47
CA TYR A 202 -5.94 2.59 -0.29
C TYR A 202 -4.76 3.26 0.43
N THR A 203 -3.98 4.02 -0.35
CA THR A 203 -2.91 4.90 0.15
C THR A 203 -3.22 6.35 -0.20
N VAL A 204 -2.63 7.29 0.56
CA VAL A 204 -2.79 8.73 0.35
C VAL A 204 -1.41 9.39 0.19
N LYS A 205 -1.25 10.19 -0.87
CA LYS A 205 -0.11 11.06 -1.07
C LYS A 205 -0.58 12.50 -1.26
N TYR A 206 0.26 13.45 -0.87
CA TYR A 206 -0.02 14.89 -1.00
C TYR A 206 1.02 15.54 -1.88
N LYS A 207 0.60 16.48 -2.73
CA LYS A 207 1.48 17.34 -3.55
C LYS A 207 1.14 18.81 -3.31
N ASN A 208 2.15 19.68 -3.38
CA ASN A 208 2.03 21.14 -3.24
C ASN A 208 1.36 21.56 -1.91
N ASN A 209 1.48 20.77 -0.87
CA ASN A 209 0.72 20.93 0.37
C ASN A 209 1.45 21.74 1.47
N LYS A 210 2.51 22.49 1.11
CA LYS A 210 3.30 23.28 2.06
C LYS A 210 3.24 24.78 1.79
N LYS A 211 3.10 25.23 0.54
CA LYS A 211 3.01 26.65 0.16
C LYS A 211 1.56 27.05 -0.10
N SER A 212 1.28 28.37 -0.11
CA SER A 212 -0.03 28.89 -0.53
C SER A 212 -0.33 28.48 -1.98
N GLY A 213 -1.60 28.27 -2.26
CA GLY A 213 -2.08 27.84 -3.57
C GLY A 213 -2.98 26.60 -3.48
N ILE A 214 -3.10 25.89 -4.58
CA ILE A 214 -3.88 24.66 -4.69
C ILE A 214 -2.97 23.47 -4.42
N ALA A 215 -3.31 22.71 -3.39
CA ALA A 215 -2.66 21.45 -3.04
C ALA A 215 -3.49 20.27 -3.54
N THR A 216 -2.84 19.14 -3.82
CA THR A 216 -3.47 17.93 -4.35
C THR A 216 -3.32 16.76 -3.39
N VAL A 217 -4.41 16.06 -3.18
CA VAL A 217 -4.47 14.75 -2.51
C VAL A 217 -4.62 13.68 -3.58
N ILE A 218 -3.75 12.67 -3.56
CA ILE A 218 -3.77 11.53 -4.48
C ILE A 218 -4.11 10.29 -3.65
N VAL A 219 -5.24 9.68 -3.93
CA VAL A 219 -5.71 8.43 -3.33
C VAL A 219 -5.49 7.32 -4.34
N SER A 220 -4.71 6.32 -4.00
CA SER A 220 -4.43 5.16 -4.86
C SER A 220 -4.93 3.87 -4.21
N GLY A 221 -5.68 3.08 -4.96
CA GLY A 221 -6.16 1.78 -4.51
C GLY A 221 -5.02 0.84 -4.11
N LYS A 222 -5.29 -0.02 -3.13
CA LYS A 222 -4.39 -1.03 -2.57
C LYS A 222 -5.21 -2.27 -2.21
N GLY A 223 -4.56 -3.45 -2.11
CA GLY A 223 -5.25 -4.70 -1.78
C GLY A 223 -6.25 -5.09 -2.87
N ALA A 224 -7.51 -5.21 -2.53
CA ALA A 224 -8.62 -5.55 -3.43
C ALA A 224 -9.08 -4.38 -4.33
N TYR A 225 -8.36 -3.24 -4.34
CA TYR A 225 -8.76 -2.04 -5.05
C TYR A 225 -7.67 -1.51 -5.98
N ILE A 226 -8.08 -1.00 -7.16
CA ILE A 226 -7.19 -0.41 -8.18
C ILE A 226 -7.63 0.98 -8.59
N GLY A 227 -6.74 1.70 -9.26
CA GLY A 227 -6.98 3.03 -9.81
C GLY A 227 -6.58 4.14 -8.85
N THR A 228 -6.81 5.38 -9.28
CA THR A 228 -6.43 6.59 -8.55
C THR A 228 -7.52 7.62 -8.65
N VAL A 229 -7.76 8.35 -7.55
CA VAL A 229 -8.63 9.51 -7.46
C VAL A 229 -7.85 10.67 -6.88
N THR A 230 -8.07 11.86 -7.41
CA THR A 230 -7.47 13.10 -6.92
C THR A 230 -8.53 14.02 -6.34
N LYS A 231 -8.15 14.76 -5.30
CA LYS A 231 -8.90 15.87 -4.71
C LYS A 231 -7.96 17.03 -4.48
N THR A 232 -8.50 18.23 -4.46
CA THR A 232 -7.73 19.44 -4.20
C THR A 232 -8.23 20.15 -2.95
N PHE A 233 -7.34 20.91 -2.32
CA PHE A 233 -7.68 21.85 -1.24
C PHE A 233 -6.84 23.11 -1.37
N LYS A 234 -7.30 24.21 -0.75
CA LYS A 234 -6.63 25.51 -0.83
C LYS A 234 -5.78 25.76 0.41
N ILE A 235 -4.62 26.34 0.23
CA ILE A 235 -3.80 26.93 1.29
C ILE A 235 -3.74 28.44 1.01
N LEU A 236 -4.38 29.21 1.85
CA LEU A 236 -4.41 30.67 1.77
C LEU A 236 -3.15 31.25 2.40
N PRO A 237 -2.60 32.36 1.91
CA PRO A 237 -1.57 33.08 2.63
C PRO A 237 -2.09 33.56 3.99
N LYS A 238 -1.19 33.92 4.89
CA LYS A 238 -1.58 34.62 6.13
C LYS A 238 -2.26 35.93 5.79
N LYS A 239 -3.20 36.33 6.64
CA LYS A 239 -3.76 37.68 6.57
C LYS A 239 -2.64 38.70 6.78
N THR A 240 -2.70 39.78 6.06
CA THR A 240 -1.86 40.95 6.28
C THR A 240 -2.72 42.11 6.78
N SER A 241 -2.08 43.12 7.31
CA SER A 241 -2.71 44.35 7.77
C SER A 241 -2.01 45.55 7.13
N PHE A 242 -2.74 46.62 6.99
CA PHE A 242 -2.16 47.88 6.57
C PHE A 242 -1.15 48.36 7.61
N THR A 243 -0.01 48.83 7.12
CA THR A 243 0.99 49.55 7.92
C THR A 243 0.82 51.08 7.80
N LYS A 244 0.20 51.51 6.71
CA LYS A 244 -0.17 52.91 6.47
C LYS A 244 -1.51 52.93 5.73
N SER A 245 -2.41 53.81 6.17
CA SER A 245 -3.68 54.11 5.48
C SER A 245 -4.01 55.59 5.78
N VAL A 246 -3.68 56.45 4.87
CA VAL A 246 -3.87 57.91 5.05
C VAL A 246 -4.49 58.52 3.80
N SER A 247 -5.35 59.52 3.97
CA SER A 247 -5.81 60.36 2.92
C SER A 247 -4.73 61.41 2.66
N VAL A 248 -4.21 61.45 1.45
CA VAL A 248 -3.12 62.40 1.07
C VAL A 248 -3.68 63.65 0.38
N ASN A 249 -4.77 63.48 -0.39
CA ASN A 249 -5.51 64.57 -1.05
C ASN A 249 -7.00 64.23 -1.11
N ALA A 250 -7.84 65.19 -1.52
CA ALA A 250 -9.25 64.92 -1.76
C ALA A 250 -9.43 63.81 -2.81
N GLY A 251 -10.00 62.69 -2.39
CA GLY A 251 -10.20 61.51 -3.21
C GLY A 251 -8.96 60.63 -3.42
N GLU A 252 -7.87 60.84 -2.68
CA GLU A 252 -6.67 60.00 -2.74
C GLU A 252 -6.35 59.36 -1.39
N ILE A 253 -6.08 58.08 -1.41
CA ILE A 253 -5.72 57.27 -0.23
C ILE A 253 -4.39 56.56 -0.50
N GLU A 254 -3.43 56.76 0.39
CA GLU A 254 -2.16 56.00 0.39
C GLU A 254 -2.24 54.83 1.30
N LEU A 255 -1.97 53.61 0.78
CA LEU A 255 -2.02 52.36 1.51
C LEU A 255 -0.66 51.68 1.43
N SER A 256 -0.21 51.17 2.58
CA SER A 256 0.94 50.27 2.67
C SER A 256 0.59 49.11 3.57
N TRP A 257 1.16 47.93 3.34
CA TRP A 257 0.92 46.75 4.16
C TRP A 257 2.16 45.86 4.25
N LYS A 258 2.18 44.95 5.26
CA LYS A 258 3.27 43.98 5.39
C LYS A 258 3.12 42.89 4.33
N LYS A 259 4.24 42.41 3.80
CA LYS A 259 4.26 41.23 2.92
C LYS A 259 3.71 40.05 3.67
N ALA A 260 2.69 39.38 3.11
CA ALA A 260 2.20 38.13 3.65
C ALA A 260 3.05 36.97 3.15
N ASP A 261 3.51 36.10 4.04
CA ASP A 261 4.27 34.91 3.69
C ASP A 261 3.52 34.05 2.69
N SER A 262 4.22 33.65 1.60
CA SER A 262 3.68 32.81 0.54
C SER A 262 2.54 33.45 -0.29
N ALA A 263 2.30 34.76 -0.19
CA ALA A 263 1.42 35.46 -1.11
C ALA A 263 2.12 35.68 -2.45
N THR A 264 1.38 35.44 -3.54
CA THR A 264 1.84 35.69 -4.92
C THR A 264 1.33 37.01 -5.48
N GLY A 265 0.41 37.67 -4.77
CA GLY A 265 -0.18 38.97 -5.11
C GLY A 265 -1.20 39.39 -4.06
N TYR A 266 -1.71 40.58 -4.22
CA TYR A 266 -2.69 41.22 -3.35
C TYR A 266 -3.82 41.78 -4.18
N GLU A 267 -4.99 41.84 -3.61
CA GLU A 267 -6.17 42.46 -4.18
C GLU A 267 -6.66 43.51 -3.17
N ILE A 268 -6.71 44.76 -3.60
CA ILE A 268 -7.17 45.89 -2.81
C ILE A 268 -8.62 46.16 -3.18
N ARG A 269 -9.49 46.15 -2.17
CA ARG A 269 -10.89 46.57 -2.30
C ARG A 269 -11.14 47.74 -1.38
N TYR A 270 -11.87 48.72 -1.86
CA TYR A 270 -12.26 49.89 -1.09
C TYR A 270 -13.72 50.25 -1.38
N SER A 271 -14.36 50.97 -0.49
CA SER A 271 -15.74 51.41 -0.61
C SER A 271 -16.01 52.60 0.32
N THR A 272 -16.93 53.46 -0.06
CA THR A 272 -17.51 54.47 0.86
C THR A 272 -18.56 53.89 1.79
N ASP A 273 -19.03 52.67 1.52
CA ASP A 273 -19.93 51.90 2.40
C ASP A 273 -19.13 51.11 3.41
N SER A 274 -19.30 51.39 4.71
CA SER A 274 -18.61 50.71 5.83
C SER A 274 -18.81 49.18 5.82
N LYS A 275 -19.91 48.69 5.25
CA LYS A 275 -20.22 47.26 5.11
C LYS A 275 -19.68 46.62 3.82
N MET A 276 -19.00 47.41 2.97
CA MET A 276 -18.46 46.96 1.68
C MET A 276 -19.50 46.29 0.76
N LYS A 277 -20.78 46.71 0.85
CA LYS A 277 -21.89 46.16 0.06
C LYS A 277 -22.28 46.99 -1.11
N LYS A 278 -22.03 48.31 -1.02
CA LYS A 278 -22.33 49.30 -2.07
C LYS A 278 -21.05 50.07 -2.49
N ASN A 279 -21.06 50.61 -3.66
CA ASN A 279 -19.95 51.44 -4.17
C ASN A 279 -18.57 50.74 -4.08
N VAL A 280 -18.51 49.43 -4.36
CA VAL A 280 -17.27 48.67 -4.39
C VAL A 280 -16.78 48.63 -5.84
N PRO A 281 -15.76 49.40 -6.22
CA PRO A 281 -15.19 49.36 -7.57
C PRO A 281 -14.48 48.02 -7.79
N PRO A 282 -14.12 47.68 -9.04
CA PRO A 282 -13.30 46.53 -9.35
C PRO A 282 -12.03 46.52 -8.49
N ALA A 283 -11.65 45.32 -8.03
CA ALA A 283 -10.46 45.16 -7.21
C ALA A 283 -9.19 45.59 -7.99
N VAL A 284 -8.28 46.27 -7.29
CA VAL A 284 -7.00 46.66 -7.83
C VAL A 284 -5.97 45.60 -7.52
N PRO A 285 -5.40 44.92 -8.53
CA PRO A 285 -4.35 43.92 -8.30
C PRO A 285 -3.03 44.61 -7.95
N SER A 286 -2.26 44.02 -7.05
CA SER A 286 -0.91 44.42 -6.72
C SER A 286 0.02 43.22 -6.60
N THR A 287 1.22 43.31 -7.14
CA THR A 287 2.23 42.24 -7.09
C THR A 287 3.09 42.26 -5.81
N GLY A 288 3.00 43.35 -5.01
CA GLY A 288 3.83 43.49 -3.80
C GLY A 288 3.28 44.49 -2.79
N PRO A 289 3.89 44.55 -1.61
CA PRO A 289 3.59 45.52 -0.56
C PRO A 289 4.23 46.87 -0.91
N SER A 290 3.63 47.58 -1.84
CA SER A 290 4.09 48.92 -2.23
C SER A 290 3.06 49.95 -1.83
N THR A 291 3.51 51.21 -1.70
CA THR A 291 2.62 52.36 -1.52
C THR A 291 1.74 52.50 -2.77
N HIS A 292 0.42 52.36 -2.60
CA HIS A 292 -0.54 52.56 -3.68
C HIS A 292 -1.36 53.82 -3.38
N CYS A 293 -1.33 54.75 -4.30
CA CYS A 293 -2.24 55.91 -4.28
C CYS A 293 -3.51 55.53 -5.08
N LEU A 294 -4.62 55.38 -4.38
CA LEU A 294 -5.92 55.07 -4.96
C LEU A 294 -6.68 56.36 -5.16
N LYS A 295 -7.03 56.70 -6.42
CA LYS A 295 -7.89 57.86 -6.73
C LYS A 295 -9.35 57.42 -6.70
N THR A 296 -10.12 58.00 -5.81
CA THR A 296 -11.59 57.84 -5.84
C THR A 296 -12.16 58.82 -6.85
N LYS A 297 -12.83 58.33 -7.91
CA LYS A 297 -13.60 59.22 -8.78
C LYS A 297 -14.68 59.87 -7.93
N LYS A 298 -14.70 61.23 -7.88
CA LYS A 298 -15.89 61.96 -7.44
C LYS A 298 -17.01 61.62 -8.41
N SER A 299 -18.10 61.04 -7.88
CA SER A 299 -19.39 61.01 -8.54
C SER A 299 -20.01 62.38 -8.58
#